data_4476df9bb5fb7a61879c8cd19304986d
#
_entry.id   4476df9bb5fb7a61879c8cd19304986d
#
_cell.length_a   1.000
_cell.length_b   1.000
_cell.length_c   1.000
_cell.angle_alpha   90.00
_cell.angle_beta   90.00
_cell.angle_gamma   90.00
#
_symmetry.space_group_name_H-M   'P 1'
#
loop_
_entity.id
_entity.type
_entity.pdbx_description
1 polymer ?
#
loop_
_entity_poly.entity_id
_entity_poly.type
_entity_poly.pdbx_seq_one_letter_code
_entity_poly.pdbx_strand_id
1 'polypeptide(L)'
;MAELARTLPASWYCSEPLYKMERRAVFLKSWYLLGPVTRFQTVGEHVDYEIAQQPIYAMRTGGDSLNPGPSDLKVFCTNTDKELRCHVTPTGLLFSTISEKAPSFHEFFPELEELLGKVDFTRLPYRRSIRYEGRFNWKTMVDGYQECLHCQYTHPSFSVIYPPTFYAVHNKHNFSQHIADPKKPDDGLFLYFFPNCTLNVYGGGMSSFRVCPTADPHVTRMEFDYYHLASGETFEEYFKFVRQVALEDYELCEKAQDNLAKGVYHEGILNPNQENGVSYYQKRVFDMVVEQHEADRDAPTEGSEIEGRTGPSTVETAA
;
A
#
# COMPACT_ATOMS: atom_id res chain seq x y z
N MET A 1 -16.31 -23.67 -20.87
CA MET A 1 -16.49 -22.87 -19.65
C MET A 1 -15.18 -22.11 -19.46
N ALA A 2 -15.23 -20.81 -19.23
CA ALA A 2 -14.00 -20.07 -18.89
C ALA A 2 -13.44 -20.62 -17.57
N GLU A 3 -12.12 -20.80 -17.50
CA GLU A 3 -11.44 -21.19 -16.28
C GLU A 3 -11.58 -20.05 -15.26
N LEU A 4 -12.01 -20.37 -14.03
CA LEU A 4 -12.14 -19.39 -12.97
C LEU A 4 -10.75 -19.00 -12.43
N ALA A 5 -10.56 -17.71 -12.13
CA ALA A 5 -9.33 -17.24 -11.54
C ALA A 5 -9.10 -17.88 -10.17
N ARG A 6 -7.82 -18.13 -9.84
CA ARG A 6 -7.39 -18.66 -8.55
C ARG A 6 -6.59 -17.62 -7.79
N THR A 7 -6.59 -17.74 -6.47
CA THR A 7 -5.71 -16.93 -5.62
C THR A 7 -4.25 -17.32 -5.85
N LEU A 8 -3.34 -16.42 -5.46
CA LEU A 8 -1.94 -16.80 -5.29
C LEU A 8 -1.84 -17.97 -4.30
N PRO A 9 -0.98 -18.98 -4.56
CA PRO A 9 -0.75 -20.08 -3.63
C PRO A 9 -0.23 -19.60 -2.26
N ALA A 10 -0.48 -20.37 -1.21
CA ALA A 10 -0.05 -20.08 0.16
C ALA A 10 1.45 -19.78 0.28
N SER A 11 2.29 -20.35 -0.61
CA SER A 11 3.72 -20.06 -0.67
C SER A 11 4.05 -18.58 -0.88
N TRP A 12 3.19 -17.82 -1.57
CA TRP A 12 3.37 -16.37 -1.74
C TRP A 12 3.21 -15.58 -0.44
N TYR A 13 2.52 -16.13 0.54
CA TYR A 13 2.30 -15.50 1.86
C TYR A 13 3.34 -15.91 2.89
N CYS A 14 4.11 -16.99 2.63
CA CYS A 14 5.00 -17.59 3.61
C CYS A 14 6.45 -17.68 3.15
N SER A 15 6.74 -17.60 1.85
CA SER A 15 8.08 -17.79 1.29
C SER A 15 8.93 -16.53 1.38
N GLU A 16 10.01 -16.57 2.14
CA GLU A 16 10.96 -15.46 2.26
C GLU A 16 11.62 -15.08 0.91
N PRO A 17 12.03 -16.00 0.02
CA PRO A 17 12.57 -15.64 -1.28
C PRO A 17 11.57 -14.88 -2.17
N LEU A 18 10.31 -15.32 -2.23
CA LEU A 18 9.25 -14.62 -2.97
C LEU A 18 8.99 -13.24 -2.38
N TYR A 19 8.96 -13.12 -1.07
CA TYR A 19 8.76 -11.86 -0.37
C TYR A 19 9.88 -10.84 -0.66
N LYS A 20 11.14 -11.29 -0.67
CA LYS A 20 12.28 -10.45 -1.08
C LYS A 20 12.18 -10.03 -2.55
N MET A 21 11.66 -10.90 -3.42
CA MET A 21 11.41 -10.57 -4.82
C MET A 21 10.28 -9.54 -4.95
N GLU A 22 9.17 -9.70 -4.23
CA GLU A 22 8.07 -8.72 -4.18
C GLU A 22 8.59 -7.32 -3.79
N ARG A 23 9.48 -7.23 -2.81
CA ARG A 23 10.08 -5.95 -2.42
C ARG A 23 10.72 -5.25 -3.61
N ARG A 24 11.56 -5.94 -4.38
CA ARG A 24 12.27 -5.38 -5.53
C ARG A 24 11.36 -5.14 -6.74
N ALA A 25 10.47 -6.08 -6.99
CA ALA A 25 9.60 -6.07 -8.16
C ALA A 25 8.45 -5.08 -8.04
N VAL A 26 7.85 -4.97 -6.85
CA VAL A 26 6.61 -4.23 -6.61
C VAL A 26 6.89 -2.95 -5.82
N PHE A 27 7.38 -3.09 -4.58
CA PHE A 27 7.45 -1.96 -3.66
C PHE A 27 8.48 -0.91 -4.07
N LEU A 28 9.65 -1.31 -4.57
CA LEU A 28 10.66 -0.36 -5.02
C LEU A 28 10.35 0.30 -6.37
N LYS A 29 9.20 0.01 -7.00
CA LYS A 29 8.81 0.55 -8.32
C LYS A 29 7.48 1.30 -8.32
N SER A 30 6.84 1.44 -7.16
CA SER A 30 5.48 1.98 -7.05
C SER A 30 5.45 3.42 -6.52
N TRP A 31 4.28 4.05 -6.64
CA TRP A 31 3.95 5.31 -6.02
C TRP A 31 3.06 5.10 -4.79
N TYR A 32 3.23 5.95 -3.78
CA TYR A 32 2.60 5.81 -2.46
C TYR A 32 1.91 7.08 -2.02
N LEU A 33 0.68 6.95 -1.53
CA LEU A 33 -0.02 8.02 -0.84
C LEU A 33 0.64 8.28 0.52
N LEU A 34 1.13 9.51 0.74
CA LEU A 34 1.67 9.96 2.02
C LEU A 34 0.62 10.68 2.87
N GLY A 35 -0.36 11.32 2.23
CA GLY A 35 -1.50 11.94 2.92
C GLY A 35 -1.88 13.30 2.34
N PRO A 36 -2.93 13.94 2.87
CA PRO A 36 -3.29 15.31 2.54
C PRO A 36 -2.23 16.33 2.93
N VAL A 37 -2.17 17.44 2.18
CA VAL A 37 -1.29 18.58 2.49
C VAL A 37 -1.52 19.16 3.88
N THR A 38 -2.70 18.99 4.45
CA THR A 38 -3.05 19.37 5.83
C THR A 38 -2.27 18.64 6.91
N ARG A 39 -1.55 17.56 6.54
CA ARG A 39 -0.62 16.86 7.44
C ARG A 39 0.64 17.67 7.72
N PHE A 40 1.04 18.55 6.79
CA PHE A 40 2.30 19.27 6.79
C PHE A 40 2.06 20.77 7.10
N GLN A 41 1.73 21.08 8.35
CA GLN A 41 1.29 22.43 8.72
C GLN A 41 2.45 23.39 8.98
N THR A 42 3.56 22.90 9.53
CA THR A 42 4.68 23.73 9.97
C THR A 42 5.84 23.62 8.98
N VAL A 43 6.36 24.76 8.54
CA VAL A 43 7.57 24.81 7.71
C VAL A 43 8.76 24.28 8.50
N GLY A 44 9.52 23.37 7.92
CA GLY A 44 10.69 22.71 8.52
C GLY A 44 10.36 21.49 9.40
N GLU A 45 9.10 21.29 9.79
CA GLU A 45 8.68 20.07 10.45
C GLU A 45 8.53 18.93 9.41
N HIS A 46 9.02 17.74 9.76
CA HIS A 46 8.93 16.59 8.88
C HIS A 46 8.04 15.48 9.48
N VAL A 47 7.52 14.67 8.60
CA VAL A 47 6.75 13.46 8.91
C VAL A 47 7.49 12.27 8.35
N ASP A 48 7.81 11.31 9.22
CA ASP A 48 8.55 10.10 8.88
C ASP A 48 7.62 9.01 8.37
N TYR A 49 8.09 8.32 7.33
CA TYR A 49 7.47 7.14 6.76
C TYR A 49 8.52 6.07 6.55
N GLU A 50 8.08 4.84 6.44
CA GLU A 50 8.92 3.74 5.98
C GLU A 50 8.14 2.92 4.95
N ILE A 51 8.68 2.87 3.74
CA ILE A 51 8.08 2.15 2.61
C ILE A 51 8.98 0.96 2.28
N ALA A 52 8.48 -0.25 2.50
CA ALA A 52 9.21 -1.48 2.22
C ALA A 52 10.64 -1.47 2.79
N GLN A 53 10.78 -1.10 4.06
CA GLN A 53 12.05 -1.00 4.79
C GLN A 53 12.98 0.13 4.29
N GLN A 54 12.44 1.04 3.49
CA GLN A 54 13.15 2.25 3.08
C GLN A 54 12.60 3.45 3.87
N PRO A 55 13.36 4.00 4.82
CA PRO A 55 12.94 5.17 5.57
C PRO A 55 12.99 6.41 4.68
N ILE A 56 11.92 7.17 4.70
CA ILE A 56 11.77 8.46 4.01
C ILE A 56 11.10 9.46 4.93
N TYR A 57 11.24 10.74 4.64
CA TYR A 57 10.48 11.78 5.30
C TYR A 57 9.92 12.79 4.30
N ALA A 58 8.73 13.30 4.59
CA ALA A 58 8.14 14.40 3.85
C ALA A 58 8.12 15.64 4.73
N MET A 59 8.46 16.79 4.15
CA MET A 59 8.47 18.06 4.88
C MET A 59 7.94 19.20 4.02
N ARG A 60 7.47 20.22 4.72
CA ARG A 60 7.13 21.48 4.12
C ARG A 60 8.36 22.39 4.13
N THR A 61 8.78 22.88 2.94
CA THR A 61 9.98 23.69 2.77
C THR A 61 9.69 25.18 2.64
N GLY A 62 8.43 25.57 2.47
CA GLY A 62 8.04 26.98 2.29
C GLY A 62 6.53 27.17 2.12
N GLY A 63 6.14 28.30 1.54
CA GLY A 63 4.76 28.63 1.18
C GLY A 63 3.91 29.24 2.29
N ASP A 64 2.68 29.67 1.95
CA ASP A 64 1.73 30.26 2.88
C ASP A 64 1.21 29.22 3.90
N SER A 65 0.97 29.65 5.14
CA SER A 65 0.67 28.79 6.28
C SER A 65 -0.62 27.95 6.14
N LEU A 66 -1.56 28.36 5.30
CA LEU A 66 -2.87 27.71 5.22
C LEU A 66 -3.01 26.69 4.08
N ASN A 67 -2.29 26.87 2.97
CA ASN A 67 -2.36 25.97 1.80
C ASN A 67 -0.96 25.86 1.17
N PRO A 68 -0.15 24.85 1.52
CA PRO A 68 1.11 24.62 0.82
C PRO A 68 0.85 24.34 -0.65
N GLY A 69 1.53 25.08 -1.52
CA GLY A 69 1.54 24.78 -2.95
C GLY A 69 2.29 23.47 -3.24
N PRO A 70 2.14 22.90 -4.44
CA PRO A 70 2.84 21.67 -4.83
C PRO A 70 4.37 21.75 -4.68
N SER A 71 4.96 22.95 -4.89
CA SER A 71 6.41 23.20 -4.76
C SER A 71 6.90 23.30 -3.32
N ASP A 72 5.99 23.43 -2.35
CA ASP A 72 6.33 23.65 -0.94
C ASP A 72 6.52 22.36 -0.17
N LEU A 73 6.11 21.24 -0.74
CA LEU A 73 6.26 19.91 -0.15
C LEU A 73 7.35 19.12 -0.89
N LYS A 74 8.26 18.57 -0.12
CA LYS A 74 9.34 17.71 -0.62
C LYS A 74 9.44 16.43 0.18
N VAL A 75 9.94 15.39 -0.47
CA VAL A 75 10.16 14.08 0.13
C VAL A 75 11.62 13.70 -0.02
N PHE A 76 12.20 13.12 1.01
CA PHE A 76 13.62 12.77 1.06
C PHE A 76 13.81 11.33 1.54
N CYS A 77 14.88 10.70 1.06
CA CYS A 77 15.39 9.46 1.64
C CYS A 77 16.13 9.77 2.93
N THR A 78 15.70 9.22 4.07
CA THR A 78 16.30 9.51 5.39
C THR A 78 17.78 9.15 5.48
N ASN A 79 18.19 8.07 4.79
CA ASN A 79 19.59 7.59 4.89
C ASN A 79 20.58 8.43 4.07
N THR A 80 20.11 9.15 3.05
CA THR A 80 20.99 9.83 2.09
C THR A 80 20.69 11.31 1.90
N ASP A 81 19.62 11.81 2.51
CA ASP A 81 19.04 13.15 2.30
C ASP A 81 18.77 13.48 0.81
N LYS A 82 18.70 12.45 -0.04
CA LYS A 82 18.38 12.61 -1.44
C LYS A 82 16.91 12.94 -1.60
N GLU A 83 16.62 13.99 -2.36
CA GLU A 83 15.24 14.34 -2.73
C GLU A 83 14.64 13.25 -3.63
N LEU A 84 13.44 12.81 -3.29
CA LEU A 84 12.67 11.81 -4.01
C LEU A 84 11.61 12.51 -4.86
N ARG A 85 11.20 11.85 -5.94
CA ARG A 85 10.10 12.34 -6.76
C ARG A 85 8.81 12.29 -5.95
N CYS A 86 8.09 13.41 -5.95
CA CYS A 86 6.78 13.51 -5.36
C CYS A 86 5.80 14.23 -6.30
N HIS A 87 4.53 14.06 -6.04
CA HIS A 87 3.45 14.70 -6.76
C HIS A 87 2.35 15.12 -5.78
N VAL A 88 1.92 16.37 -5.86
CA VAL A 88 0.77 16.87 -5.12
C VAL A 88 -0.38 17.06 -6.10
N THR A 89 -1.48 16.33 -5.87
CA THR A 89 -2.67 16.45 -6.71
C THR A 89 -3.32 17.83 -6.56
N PRO A 90 -4.08 18.32 -7.55
CA PRO A 90 -4.80 19.58 -7.46
C PRO A 90 -5.75 19.67 -6.26
N THR A 91 -6.21 18.52 -5.75
CA THR A 91 -7.11 18.42 -4.59
C THR A 91 -6.37 18.26 -3.25
N GLY A 92 -5.02 18.28 -3.26
CA GLY A 92 -4.20 18.34 -2.05
C GLY A 92 -3.76 17.01 -1.45
N LEU A 93 -3.59 15.95 -2.25
CA LEU A 93 -2.95 14.70 -1.81
C LEU A 93 -1.49 14.65 -2.26
N LEU A 94 -0.60 14.33 -1.33
CA LEU A 94 0.83 14.10 -1.59
C LEU A 94 1.10 12.63 -1.85
N PHE A 95 1.71 12.36 -3.00
CA PHE A 95 2.25 11.05 -3.37
C PHE A 95 3.76 11.12 -3.56
N SER A 96 4.46 10.00 -3.35
CA SER A 96 5.89 9.88 -3.63
C SER A 96 6.26 8.49 -4.12
N THR A 97 7.39 8.39 -4.81
CA THR A 97 8.02 7.12 -5.19
C THR A 97 9.46 7.11 -4.72
N ILE A 98 9.93 5.94 -4.29
CA ILE A 98 11.32 5.71 -3.91
C ILE A 98 12.21 5.31 -5.10
N SER A 99 11.63 5.12 -6.27
CA SER A 99 12.32 4.72 -7.49
C SER A 99 12.49 5.88 -8.47
N GLU A 100 13.71 6.11 -8.91
CA GLU A 100 13.98 7.02 -10.02
C GLU A 100 13.44 6.52 -11.36
N LYS A 101 13.32 5.19 -11.49
CA LYS A 101 12.87 4.51 -12.72
C LYS A 101 11.36 4.28 -12.77
N ALA A 102 10.62 4.61 -11.71
CA ALA A 102 9.16 4.50 -11.75
C ALA A 102 8.60 5.41 -12.87
N PRO A 103 7.50 5.04 -13.53
CA PRO A 103 6.80 5.92 -14.45
C PRO A 103 6.45 7.27 -13.81
N SER A 104 6.04 8.26 -14.59
CA SER A 104 5.45 9.47 -14.02
C SER A 104 4.19 9.14 -13.22
N PHE A 105 3.77 10.07 -12.34
CA PHE A 105 2.57 9.87 -11.54
C PHE A 105 1.34 9.58 -12.41
N HIS A 106 1.14 10.33 -13.49
CA HIS A 106 0.00 10.19 -14.39
C HIS A 106 0.06 8.90 -15.25
N GLU A 107 1.25 8.41 -15.57
CA GLU A 107 1.39 7.10 -16.23
C GLU A 107 1.13 5.95 -15.26
N PHE A 108 1.51 6.13 -13.99
CA PHE A 108 1.26 5.12 -12.96
C PHE A 108 -0.20 5.08 -12.52
N PHE A 109 -0.83 6.25 -12.34
CA PHE A 109 -2.23 6.42 -11.96
C PHE A 109 -3.03 7.22 -13.01
N PRO A 110 -3.24 6.68 -14.21
CA PRO A 110 -4.06 7.37 -15.20
C PRO A 110 -5.50 7.56 -14.69
N GLU A 111 -6.10 8.71 -14.99
CA GLU A 111 -7.49 9.09 -14.60
C GLU A 111 -7.72 9.27 -13.08
N LEU A 112 -6.72 9.07 -12.22
CA LEU A 112 -6.92 9.17 -10.77
C LEU A 112 -7.33 10.58 -10.33
N GLU A 113 -6.70 11.62 -10.86
CA GLU A 113 -6.99 13.01 -10.45
C GLU A 113 -8.41 13.45 -10.80
N GLU A 114 -8.98 12.94 -11.88
CA GLU A 114 -10.38 13.19 -12.23
C GLU A 114 -11.31 12.63 -11.14
N LEU A 115 -11.03 11.42 -10.67
CA LEU A 115 -11.81 10.80 -9.60
C LEU A 115 -11.64 11.52 -8.27
N LEU A 116 -10.41 11.93 -7.93
CA LEU A 116 -10.08 12.69 -6.72
C LEU A 116 -10.70 14.10 -6.73
N GLY A 117 -10.99 14.65 -7.90
CA GLY A 117 -11.61 15.97 -8.09
C GLY A 117 -12.95 16.16 -7.38
N LYS A 118 -13.58 15.09 -6.92
CA LYS A 118 -14.83 15.11 -6.13
C LYS A 118 -14.64 15.56 -4.68
N VAL A 119 -13.40 15.57 -4.17
CA VAL A 119 -13.09 15.85 -2.75
C VAL A 119 -11.98 16.90 -2.66
N ASP A 120 -12.18 17.91 -1.84
CA ASP A 120 -11.16 18.90 -1.48
C ASP A 120 -10.44 18.47 -0.20
N PHE A 121 -9.29 17.79 -0.35
CA PHE A 121 -8.49 17.29 0.77
C PHE A 121 -7.74 18.40 1.52
N THR A 122 -7.64 19.60 0.94
CA THR A 122 -7.03 20.77 1.62
C THR A 122 -7.87 21.25 2.81
N ARG A 123 -9.12 20.81 2.88
CA ARG A 123 -10.07 21.15 3.95
C ARG A 123 -10.18 20.13 5.07
N LEU A 124 -9.49 19.00 4.96
CA LEU A 124 -9.57 17.91 5.94
C LEU A 124 -8.41 18.00 6.95
N PRO A 125 -8.60 18.58 8.16
CA PRO A 125 -7.56 18.68 9.14
C PRO A 125 -7.09 17.30 9.63
N TYR A 126 -5.78 17.14 9.78
CA TYR A 126 -5.21 15.99 10.44
C TYR A 126 -5.66 15.91 11.90
N ARG A 127 -5.99 14.70 12.36
CA ARG A 127 -6.47 14.46 13.72
C ARG A 127 -5.62 13.47 14.51
N ARG A 128 -5.30 12.32 13.89
CA ARG A 128 -4.63 11.22 14.61
C ARG A 128 -3.93 10.28 13.65
N SER A 129 -2.82 9.67 14.11
CA SER A 129 -2.21 8.49 13.47
C SER A 129 -2.11 7.36 14.49
N ILE A 130 -2.20 6.13 13.99
CA ILE A 130 -1.99 4.91 14.77
C ILE A 130 -1.07 3.99 13.98
N ARG A 131 -0.15 3.35 14.70
CA ARG A 131 0.70 2.28 14.19
C ARG A 131 0.60 1.06 15.08
N TYR A 132 0.60 -0.11 14.48
CA TYR A 132 0.73 -1.40 15.15
C TYR A 132 1.25 -2.46 14.19
N GLU A 133 1.71 -3.58 14.72
CA GLU A 133 2.12 -4.73 13.92
C GLU A 133 1.05 -5.81 13.98
N GLY A 134 0.84 -6.49 12.85
CA GLY A 134 -0.01 -7.66 12.72
C GLY A 134 0.82 -8.86 12.29
N ARG A 135 0.47 -10.04 12.82
CA ARG A 135 1.13 -11.30 12.48
C ARG A 135 0.53 -11.92 11.23
N PHE A 136 0.66 -11.20 10.14
CA PHE A 136 0.19 -11.63 8.81
C PHE A 136 1.03 -11.00 7.70
N ASN A 137 1.01 -11.64 6.53
CA ASN A 137 1.59 -11.08 5.31
C ASN A 137 0.77 -9.90 4.83
N TRP A 138 1.40 -8.89 4.26
CA TRP A 138 0.73 -7.70 3.77
C TRP A 138 -0.42 -7.99 2.79
N LYS A 139 -0.31 -9.05 1.99
CA LYS A 139 -1.34 -9.47 1.04
C LYS A 139 -2.64 -9.90 1.72
N THR A 140 -2.57 -10.48 2.91
CA THR A 140 -3.76 -10.92 3.64
C THR A 140 -4.73 -9.77 3.93
N MET A 141 -4.20 -8.60 4.31
CA MET A 141 -5.02 -7.41 4.52
C MET A 141 -5.54 -6.83 3.19
N VAL A 142 -4.73 -6.86 2.14
CA VAL A 142 -5.16 -6.37 0.81
C VAL A 142 -6.19 -7.30 0.19
N ASP A 143 -6.09 -8.62 0.40
CA ASP A 143 -7.12 -9.58 -0.02
C ASP A 143 -8.48 -9.19 0.56
N GLY A 144 -8.56 -8.97 1.88
CA GLY A 144 -9.80 -8.55 2.54
C GLY A 144 -10.29 -7.19 2.04
N TYR A 145 -9.41 -6.22 1.86
CA TYR A 145 -9.84 -4.89 1.41
C TYR A 145 -10.36 -4.88 -0.04
N GLN A 146 -9.87 -5.76 -0.90
CA GLN A 146 -10.22 -5.79 -2.33
C GLN A 146 -11.50 -6.60 -2.65
N GLU A 147 -12.27 -6.97 -1.64
CA GLU A 147 -13.57 -7.61 -1.73
C GLU A 147 -14.47 -7.15 -0.57
N CYS A 148 -15.69 -7.66 -0.43
CA CYS A 148 -16.58 -7.41 0.72
C CYS A 148 -17.51 -8.60 1.01
N LEU A 149 -17.14 -9.83 0.63
CA LEU A 149 -17.89 -11.02 0.96
C LEU A 149 -17.87 -11.32 2.47
N HIS A 150 -16.72 -11.02 3.13
CA HIS A 150 -16.58 -11.15 4.58
C HIS A 150 -17.35 -10.08 5.36
N CYS A 151 -17.63 -8.93 4.76
CA CYS A 151 -18.17 -7.76 5.47
C CYS A 151 -19.45 -8.07 6.25
N GLN A 152 -20.36 -8.85 5.66
CA GLN A 152 -21.63 -9.20 6.31
C GLN A 152 -21.47 -10.03 7.59
N TYR A 153 -20.35 -10.73 7.74
CA TYR A 153 -20.08 -11.60 8.89
C TYR A 153 -19.11 -10.95 9.88
N THR A 154 -18.16 -10.18 9.37
CA THR A 154 -17.05 -9.62 10.14
C THR A 154 -17.38 -8.22 10.65
N HIS A 155 -18.11 -7.40 9.87
CA HIS A 155 -18.38 -5.99 10.14
C HIS A 155 -19.88 -5.70 10.29
N PRO A 156 -20.55 -6.16 11.36
CA PRO A 156 -22.00 -5.98 11.49
C PRO A 156 -22.43 -4.51 11.51
N SER A 157 -21.65 -3.63 12.14
CA SER A 157 -21.94 -2.20 12.18
C SER A 157 -21.74 -1.52 10.82
N PHE A 158 -20.70 -1.89 10.09
CA PHE A 158 -20.43 -1.37 8.75
C PHE A 158 -21.50 -1.83 7.75
N SER A 159 -21.89 -3.11 7.81
CA SER A 159 -22.86 -3.73 6.89
C SER A 159 -24.28 -3.16 7.02
N VAL A 160 -24.62 -2.53 8.14
CA VAL A 160 -25.89 -1.79 8.30
C VAL A 160 -25.88 -0.52 7.45
N ILE A 161 -24.74 0.18 7.38
CA ILE A 161 -24.59 1.44 6.64
C ILE A 161 -24.32 1.16 5.16
N TYR A 162 -23.44 0.19 4.89
CA TYR A 162 -22.99 -0.21 3.56
C TYR A 162 -23.26 -1.71 3.32
N PRO A 163 -24.48 -2.09 2.92
CA PRO A 163 -24.83 -3.49 2.70
C PRO A 163 -23.98 -4.13 1.59
N PRO A 164 -23.28 -5.25 1.85
CA PRO A 164 -22.33 -5.85 0.91
C PRO A 164 -22.97 -6.40 -0.37
N THR A 165 -24.30 -6.53 -0.42
CA THR A 165 -25.05 -7.02 -1.58
C THR A 165 -24.83 -6.17 -2.84
N PHE A 166 -24.54 -4.88 -2.68
CA PHE A 166 -24.35 -3.94 -3.78
C PHE A 166 -22.89 -3.55 -4.02
N TYR A 167 -22.01 -4.09 -3.20
CA TYR A 167 -20.60 -3.75 -3.26
C TYR A 167 -19.96 -4.19 -4.58
N ALA A 168 -19.26 -3.27 -5.23
CA ALA A 168 -18.58 -3.52 -6.49
C ALA A 168 -17.18 -2.88 -6.47
N VAL A 169 -16.21 -3.56 -7.07
CA VAL A 169 -14.84 -3.05 -7.23
C VAL A 169 -14.58 -2.77 -8.71
N HIS A 170 -14.25 -1.54 -9.02
CA HIS A 170 -13.89 -1.07 -10.35
C HIS A 170 -12.38 -0.89 -10.44
N ASN A 171 -11.71 -1.85 -11.05
CA ASN A 171 -10.26 -1.85 -11.21
C ASN A 171 -9.83 -0.95 -12.36
N LYS A 172 -8.80 -0.16 -12.13
CA LYS A 172 -8.07 0.67 -13.09
C LYS A 172 -6.64 0.17 -13.24
N HIS A 173 -5.73 0.99 -13.78
CA HIS A 173 -4.37 0.54 -14.04
C HIS A 173 -3.60 0.15 -12.75
N ASN A 174 -3.48 1.06 -11.77
CA ASN A 174 -2.82 0.82 -10.48
C ASN A 174 -3.65 1.30 -9.28
N PHE A 175 -4.96 1.38 -9.43
CA PHE A 175 -5.88 1.66 -8.34
C PHE A 175 -7.23 1.01 -8.58
N SER A 176 -8.01 0.86 -7.53
CA SER A 176 -9.40 0.41 -7.61
C SER A 176 -10.31 1.39 -6.89
N GLN A 177 -11.49 1.62 -7.46
CA GLN A 177 -12.58 2.32 -6.81
C GLN A 177 -13.60 1.31 -6.31
N HIS A 178 -13.97 1.41 -5.04
CA HIS A 178 -14.98 0.59 -4.42
C HIS A 178 -16.28 1.38 -4.35
N ILE A 179 -17.37 0.80 -4.82
CA ILE A 179 -18.71 1.37 -4.80
C ILE A 179 -19.53 0.55 -3.80
N ALA A 180 -19.86 1.15 -2.68
CA ALA A 180 -20.61 0.48 -1.62
C ALA A 180 -22.11 0.41 -1.93
N ASP A 181 -22.68 1.44 -2.55
CA ASP A 181 -24.06 1.44 -3.05
C ASP A 181 -24.14 2.16 -4.41
N PRO A 182 -24.39 1.44 -5.53
CA PRO A 182 -24.51 2.05 -6.85
C PRO A 182 -25.65 3.08 -6.98
N LYS A 183 -26.64 3.02 -6.09
CA LYS A 183 -27.73 3.99 -6.04
C LYS A 183 -27.34 5.30 -5.36
N LYS A 184 -26.20 5.28 -4.66
CA LYS A 184 -25.62 6.42 -3.96
C LYS A 184 -24.14 6.55 -4.31
N PRO A 185 -23.79 6.77 -5.58
CA PRO A 185 -22.39 6.75 -6.03
C PRO A 185 -21.53 7.86 -5.40
N ASP A 186 -22.17 8.89 -4.85
CA ASP A 186 -21.50 10.02 -4.19
C ASP A 186 -21.50 9.90 -2.64
N ASP A 187 -21.99 8.78 -2.10
CA ASP A 187 -21.95 8.49 -0.66
C ASP A 187 -20.62 7.85 -0.28
N GLY A 188 -19.60 8.67 -0.25
CA GLY A 188 -18.23 8.27 0.06
C GLY A 188 -17.34 8.07 -1.16
N LEU A 189 -16.04 8.03 -0.90
CA LEU A 189 -15.00 7.70 -1.87
C LEU A 189 -14.06 6.68 -1.24
N PHE A 190 -14.07 5.46 -1.76
CA PHE A 190 -13.27 4.34 -1.25
C PHE A 190 -12.31 3.90 -2.34
N LEU A 191 -11.00 4.04 -2.09
CA LEU A 191 -9.96 3.76 -3.06
C LEU A 191 -8.89 2.84 -2.48
N TYR A 192 -8.44 1.94 -3.31
CA TYR A 192 -7.21 1.20 -3.14
C TYR A 192 -6.16 1.73 -4.13
N PHE A 193 -4.97 2.02 -3.66
CA PHE A 193 -3.81 2.37 -4.48
C PHE A 193 -2.80 1.21 -4.41
N PHE A 194 -2.55 0.60 -5.54
CA PHE A 194 -1.55 -0.45 -5.64
C PHE A 194 -0.16 0.09 -5.25
N PRO A 195 0.65 -0.62 -4.42
CA PRO A 195 0.38 -1.98 -3.97
C PRO A 195 -0.35 -2.09 -2.62
N ASN A 196 -0.39 -1.05 -1.76
CA ASN A 196 -0.68 -1.26 -0.34
C ASN A 196 -1.30 -0.07 0.39
N CYS A 197 -1.77 0.94 -0.32
CA CYS A 197 -2.39 2.11 0.30
C CYS A 197 -3.90 2.13 0.05
N THR A 198 -4.65 2.72 0.98
CA THR A 198 -6.09 2.95 0.83
C THR A 198 -6.47 4.37 1.19
N LEU A 199 -7.64 4.80 0.74
CA LEU A 199 -8.25 6.06 1.12
C LEU A 199 -9.76 5.87 1.21
N ASN A 200 -10.34 6.24 2.35
CA ASN A 200 -11.76 6.11 2.63
C ASN A 200 -12.30 7.46 3.10
N VAL A 201 -13.16 8.09 2.30
CA VAL A 201 -13.79 9.38 2.61
C VAL A 201 -15.27 9.15 2.82
N TYR A 202 -15.77 9.40 4.02
CA TYR A 202 -17.20 9.35 4.38
C TYR A 202 -17.43 9.99 5.74
N GLY A 203 -18.68 10.32 6.07
CA GLY A 203 -19.05 10.80 7.42
C GLY A 203 -18.37 12.11 7.83
N GLY A 204 -17.96 12.96 6.88
CA GLY A 204 -17.25 14.21 7.15
C GLY A 204 -15.76 14.05 7.46
N GLY A 205 -15.22 12.85 7.32
CA GLY A 205 -13.82 12.52 7.56
C GLY A 205 -13.17 11.73 6.42
N MET A 206 -11.90 11.47 6.61
CA MET A 206 -11.09 10.59 5.78
C MET A 206 -10.22 9.72 6.68
N SER A 207 -10.15 8.44 6.36
CA SER A 207 -9.09 7.56 6.85
C SER A 207 -8.29 7.03 5.69
N SER A 208 -6.99 6.86 5.89
CA SER A 208 -6.13 6.10 4.99
C SER A 208 -5.32 5.11 5.80
N PHE A 209 -5.00 3.97 5.22
CA PHE A 209 -4.04 3.07 5.82
C PHE A 209 -3.04 2.55 4.79
N ARG A 210 -1.86 2.26 5.29
CA ARG A 210 -0.79 1.61 4.55
C ARG A 210 -0.49 0.27 5.19
N VAL A 211 -0.39 -0.75 4.36
CA VAL A 211 -0.04 -2.13 4.75
C VAL A 211 1.44 -2.32 4.46
N CYS A 212 2.29 -1.98 5.42
CA CYS A 212 3.73 -1.87 5.21
C CYS A 212 4.44 -3.21 5.46
N PRO A 213 5.06 -3.83 4.43
CA PRO A 213 5.89 -5.00 4.62
C PRO A 213 7.08 -4.72 5.54
N THR A 214 7.31 -5.61 6.51
CA THR A 214 8.50 -5.57 7.39
C THR A 214 9.63 -6.43 6.82
N ALA A 215 10.66 -6.72 7.61
CA ALA A 215 11.70 -7.67 7.23
C ALA A 215 11.21 -9.13 7.28
N ASP A 216 10.17 -9.41 8.07
CA ASP A 216 9.56 -10.72 8.24
C ASP A 216 8.32 -10.85 7.35
N PRO A 217 8.23 -11.86 6.45
CA PRO A 217 7.06 -12.08 5.61
C PRO A 217 5.76 -12.35 6.39
N HIS A 218 5.87 -12.74 7.66
CA HIS A 218 4.73 -13.03 8.55
C HIS A 218 4.32 -11.84 9.41
N VAL A 219 5.00 -10.69 9.28
CA VAL A 219 4.72 -9.49 10.07
C VAL A 219 4.51 -8.29 9.17
N THR A 220 3.39 -7.63 9.35
CA THR A 220 3.04 -6.41 8.64
C THR A 220 2.87 -5.25 9.62
N ARG A 221 3.44 -4.10 9.29
CA ARG A 221 3.17 -2.87 10.01
C ARG A 221 1.98 -2.17 9.37
N MET A 222 0.94 -1.97 10.16
CA MET A 222 -0.24 -1.20 9.78
C MET A 222 -0.07 0.25 10.24
N GLU A 223 -0.24 1.18 9.32
CA GLU A 223 -0.21 2.62 9.61
C GLU A 223 -1.52 3.25 9.17
N PHE A 224 -2.21 3.91 10.11
CA PHE A 224 -3.49 4.57 9.88
C PHE A 224 -3.36 6.06 10.15
N ASP A 225 -3.91 6.87 9.24
CA ASP A 225 -4.03 8.31 9.39
C ASP A 225 -5.50 8.71 9.31
N TYR A 226 -5.93 9.58 10.24
CA TYR A 226 -7.30 10.05 10.37
C TYR A 226 -7.38 11.57 10.24
N TYR A 227 -8.30 12.00 9.42
CA TYR A 227 -8.60 13.40 9.14
C TYR A 227 -10.11 13.61 9.28
N HIS A 228 -10.56 14.77 9.81
CA HIS A 228 -11.97 15.01 9.98
C HIS A 228 -12.28 16.51 10.11
N LEU A 229 -13.37 16.97 9.47
CA LEU A 229 -13.82 18.36 9.54
C LEU A 229 -14.12 18.78 10.96
N ALA A 230 -14.86 17.97 11.73
CA ALA A 230 -15.13 18.20 13.13
C ALA A 230 -13.98 17.74 14.04
N SER A 231 -14.00 18.21 15.28
CA SER A 231 -13.12 17.80 16.38
C SER A 231 -13.98 17.36 17.58
N GLY A 232 -13.33 16.99 18.67
CA GLY A 232 -14.02 16.59 19.91
C GLY A 232 -14.85 15.32 19.73
N GLU A 233 -16.05 15.28 20.30
CA GLU A 233 -16.89 14.09 20.38
C GLU A 233 -17.24 13.52 19.01
N THR A 234 -17.61 14.37 18.06
CA THR A 234 -17.95 13.94 16.68
C THR A 234 -16.78 13.23 15.99
N PHE A 235 -15.54 13.72 16.16
CA PHE A 235 -14.37 13.02 15.64
C PHE A 235 -14.14 11.70 16.39
N GLU A 236 -14.30 11.66 17.70
CA GLU A 236 -14.10 10.43 18.50
C GLU A 236 -15.11 9.33 18.13
N GLU A 237 -16.36 9.69 17.80
CA GLU A 237 -17.36 8.74 17.31
C GLU A 237 -16.96 8.17 15.94
N TYR A 238 -16.58 9.04 15.00
CA TYR A 238 -16.05 8.63 13.70
C TYR A 238 -14.83 7.71 13.86
N PHE A 239 -13.86 8.12 14.68
CA PHE A 239 -12.65 7.36 14.94
C PHE A 239 -12.95 5.98 15.53
N LYS A 240 -13.84 5.88 16.52
CA LYS A 240 -14.24 4.60 17.12
C LYS A 240 -14.84 3.65 16.09
N PHE A 241 -15.71 4.16 15.24
CA PHE A 241 -16.35 3.36 14.20
C PHE A 241 -15.31 2.81 13.20
N VAL A 242 -14.46 3.68 12.62
CA VAL A 242 -13.43 3.26 11.68
C VAL A 242 -12.43 2.31 12.33
N ARG A 243 -12.07 2.57 13.58
CA ARG A 243 -11.14 1.73 14.35
C ARG A 243 -11.69 0.35 14.61
N GLN A 244 -12.99 0.23 14.90
CA GLN A 244 -13.65 -1.05 15.12
C GLN A 244 -13.54 -1.93 13.86
N VAL A 245 -13.88 -1.41 12.68
CA VAL A 245 -13.76 -2.14 11.42
C VAL A 245 -12.32 -2.61 11.20
N ALA A 246 -11.34 -1.73 11.39
CA ALA A 246 -9.93 -2.07 11.22
C ALA A 246 -9.42 -3.16 12.19
N LEU A 247 -9.97 -3.23 13.43
CA LEU A 247 -9.63 -4.29 14.38
C LEU A 247 -10.25 -5.63 14.00
N GLU A 248 -11.47 -5.63 13.48
CA GLU A 248 -12.15 -6.82 12.99
C GLU A 248 -11.39 -7.43 11.81
N ASP A 249 -10.91 -6.61 10.85
CA ASP A 249 -10.04 -7.05 9.77
C ASP A 249 -8.70 -7.58 10.26
N TYR A 250 -8.10 -6.91 11.26
CA TYR A 250 -6.85 -7.36 11.87
C TYR A 250 -6.95 -8.79 12.41
N GLU A 251 -8.00 -9.07 13.19
CA GLU A 251 -8.23 -10.41 13.75
C GLU A 251 -8.47 -11.46 12.67
N LEU A 252 -9.20 -11.10 11.61
CA LEU A 252 -9.44 -11.98 10.48
C LEU A 252 -8.13 -12.30 9.75
N CYS A 253 -7.28 -11.31 9.52
CA CYS A 253 -5.99 -11.47 8.84
C CYS A 253 -5.03 -12.39 9.64
N GLU A 254 -4.95 -12.28 10.96
CA GLU A 254 -4.12 -13.17 11.78
C GLU A 254 -4.59 -14.62 11.69
N LYS A 255 -5.92 -14.86 11.73
CA LYS A 255 -6.50 -16.20 11.57
C LYS A 255 -6.25 -16.78 10.16
N ALA A 256 -6.39 -15.96 9.13
CA ALA A 256 -6.13 -16.36 7.74
C ALA A 256 -4.65 -16.75 7.54
N GLN A 257 -3.72 -15.93 8.05
CA GLN A 257 -2.29 -16.23 8.00
C GLN A 257 -1.91 -17.52 8.74
N ASP A 258 -2.51 -17.76 9.88
CA ASP A 258 -2.29 -19.00 10.64
C ASP A 258 -2.73 -20.24 9.84
N ASN A 259 -3.87 -20.18 9.15
CA ASN A 259 -4.34 -21.25 8.27
C ASN A 259 -3.44 -21.48 7.06
N LEU A 260 -2.92 -20.40 6.45
CA LEU A 260 -1.96 -20.46 5.35
C LEU A 260 -0.64 -21.12 5.81
N ALA A 261 -0.09 -20.70 6.94
CA ALA A 261 1.15 -21.22 7.49
C ALA A 261 1.06 -22.70 7.92
N LYS A 262 -0.11 -23.13 8.40
CA LYS A 262 -0.38 -24.53 8.79
C LYS A 262 -0.72 -25.46 7.60
N GLY A 263 -0.82 -24.90 6.39
CA GLY A 263 -1.22 -25.68 5.21
C GLY A 263 -2.66 -26.16 5.21
N VAL A 264 -3.54 -25.53 6.01
CA VAL A 264 -4.98 -25.78 6.01
C VAL A 264 -5.62 -25.25 4.72
N TYR A 265 -5.05 -24.15 4.19
CA TYR A 265 -5.46 -23.51 2.96
C TYR A 265 -4.26 -23.36 2.02
N HIS A 266 -4.40 -23.72 0.75
CA HIS A 266 -3.37 -23.61 -0.26
C HIS A 266 -3.67 -22.57 -1.33
N GLU A 267 -4.83 -22.66 -1.94
CA GLU A 267 -5.34 -21.74 -2.95
C GLU A 267 -6.86 -21.82 -3.03
N GLY A 268 -7.51 -20.74 -3.42
CA GLY A 268 -8.95 -20.67 -3.61
C GLY A 268 -9.33 -20.36 -5.05
N ILE A 269 -10.61 -20.55 -5.35
CA ILE A 269 -11.23 -20.10 -6.59
C ILE A 269 -11.91 -18.77 -6.30
N LEU A 270 -11.57 -17.74 -7.07
CA LEU A 270 -12.13 -16.41 -6.91
C LEU A 270 -13.49 -16.26 -7.58
N ASN A 271 -14.42 -15.62 -6.90
CA ASN A 271 -15.68 -15.21 -7.48
C ASN A 271 -15.43 -14.07 -8.49
N PRO A 272 -15.74 -14.23 -9.78
CA PRO A 272 -15.38 -13.26 -10.81
C PRO A 272 -16.07 -11.91 -10.67
N ASN A 273 -17.19 -11.84 -9.95
CA ASN A 273 -17.94 -10.61 -9.77
C ASN A 273 -17.66 -9.91 -8.43
N GLN A 274 -17.42 -10.68 -7.37
CA GLN A 274 -17.31 -10.17 -6.00
C GLN A 274 -15.85 -10.08 -5.51
N GLU A 275 -14.94 -10.85 -6.12
CA GLU A 275 -13.52 -10.89 -5.79
C GLU A 275 -12.62 -10.47 -6.97
N ASN A 276 -13.17 -9.71 -7.91
CA ASN A 276 -12.43 -9.20 -9.05
C ASN A 276 -11.30 -8.22 -8.65
N GLY A 277 -11.43 -7.54 -7.52
CA GLY A 277 -10.38 -6.71 -6.95
C GLY A 277 -9.20 -7.53 -6.45
N VAL A 278 -9.48 -8.66 -5.78
CA VAL A 278 -8.44 -9.62 -5.35
C VAL A 278 -7.70 -10.18 -6.56
N SER A 279 -8.44 -10.68 -7.56
CA SER A 279 -7.87 -11.18 -8.81
C SER A 279 -6.96 -10.16 -9.50
N TYR A 280 -7.41 -8.91 -9.55
CA TYR A 280 -6.68 -7.82 -10.18
C TYR A 280 -5.32 -7.56 -9.51
N TYR A 281 -5.29 -7.32 -8.19
CA TYR A 281 -4.03 -6.95 -7.54
C TYR A 281 -3.07 -8.13 -7.43
N GLN A 282 -3.57 -9.33 -7.18
CA GLN A 282 -2.74 -10.55 -7.13
C GLN A 282 -2.09 -10.84 -8.47
N LYS A 283 -2.85 -10.71 -9.57
CA LYS A 283 -2.28 -10.82 -10.91
C LYS A 283 -1.21 -9.76 -11.16
N ARG A 284 -1.44 -8.51 -10.73
CA ARG A 284 -0.48 -7.43 -10.89
C ARG A 284 0.82 -7.72 -10.13
N VAL A 285 0.73 -8.20 -8.89
CA VAL A 285 1.90 -8.63 -8.11
C VAL A 285 2.64 -9.76 -8.82
N PHE A 286 1.91 -10.77 -9.27
CA PHE A 286 2.49 -11.91 -9.99
C PHE A 286 3.24 -11.47 -11.25
N ASP A 287 2.60 -10.68 -12.11
CA ASP A 287 3.20 -10.20 -13.35
C ASP A 287 4.50 -9.43 -13.08
N MET A 288 4.50 -8.50 -12.14
CA MET A 288 5.69 -7.71 -11.79
C MET A 288 6.83 -8.56 -11.20
N VAL A 289 6.50 -9.61 -10.43
CA VAL A 289 7.50 -10.54 -9.89
C VAL A 289 8.10 -11.39 -10.99
N VAL A 290 7.30 -11.88 -11.93
CA VAL A 290 7.77 -12.64 -13.09
C VAL A 290 8.68 -11.77 -13.97
N GLU A 291 8.24 -10.55 -14.32
CA GLU A 291 9.05 -9.59 -15.10
C GLU A 291 10.40 -9.32 -14.41
N GLN A 292 10.42 -9.14 -13.08
CA GLN A 292 11.66 -8.92 -12.35
C GLN A 292 12.56 -10.16 -12.37
N HIS A 293 11.98 -11.34 -12.20
CA HIS A 293 12.72 -12.60 -12.24
C HIS A 293 13.37 -12.83 -13.62
N GLU A 294 12.65 -12.58 -14.69
CA GLU A 294 13.17 -12.66 -16.07
C GLU A 294 14.29 -11.66 -16.30
N ALA A 295 14.10 -10.41 -15.86
CA ALA A 295 15.14 -9.38 -15.96
C ALA A 295 16.41 -9.73 -15.17
N ASP A 296 16.28 -10.32 -13.99
CA ASP A 296 17.42 -10.77 -13.17
C ASP A 296 18.17 -11.93 -13.85
N ARG A 297 17.45 -12.85 -14.50
CA ARG A 297 18.04 -13.98 -15.23
C ARG A 297 18.81 -13.53 -16.46
N ASP A 298 18.26 -12.55 -17.17
CA ASP A 298 18.85 -12.06 -18.43
C ASP A 298 19.93 -10.97 -18.19
N ALA A 299 20.10 -10.52 -16.92
CA ALA A 299 21.19 -9.62 -16.57
C ALA A 299 22.54 -10.32 -16.77
N PRO A 300 23.52 -9.67 -17.43
CA PRO A 300 24.86 -10.22 -17.57
C PRO A 300 25.39 -10.59 -16.17
N THR A 301 25.81 -11.81 -15.97
CA THR A 301 26.60 -12.18 -14.80
C THR A 301 27.85 -11.32 -14.86
N GLU A 302 27.94 -10.29 -14.00
CA GLU A 302 29.23 -9.62 -13.78
C GLU A 302 30.21 -10.71 -13.43
N GLY A 303 31.20 -10.90 -14.34
CA GLY A 303 32.11 -12.01 -14.28
C GLY A 303 32.78 -12.07 -12.92
N SER A 304 32.65 -13.20 -12.25
CA SER A 304 33.63 -13.59 -11.27
C SER A 304 34.96 -13.68 -12.00
N GLU A 305 35.75 -12.62 -11.98
CA GLU A 305 37.18 -12.73 -12.21
C GLU A 305 37.70 -13.68 -11.13
N ILE A 306 37.84 -14.94 -11.52
CA ILE A 306 38.63 -15.91 -10.77
C ILE A 306 40.03 -15.35 -10.83
N GLU A 307 40.47 -14.66 -9.79
CA GLU A 307 41.89 -14.35 -9.57
C GLU A 307 42.69 -15.65 -9.74
N GLY A 308 43.50 -15.64 -10.80
CA GLY A 308 44.33 -16.74 -11.14
C GLY A 308 45.21 -17.14 -9.95
N ARG A 309 45.10 -18.38 -9.53
CA ARG A 309 46.04 -19.02 -8.64
C ARG A 309 47.43 -18.89 -9.28
N THR A 310 48.25 -17.99 -8.74
CA THR A 310 49.70 -18.03 -8.92
C THR A 310 50.22 -19.32 -8.30
N GLY A 311 51.00 -20.05 -9.12
CA GLY A 311 51.54 -21.34 -8.81
C GLY A 311 52.52 -21.35 -7.61
N PRO A 312 52.94 -22.52 -7.16
CA PRO A 312 53.68 -22.71 -5.91
C PRO A 312 55.10 -22.13 -5.99
N SER A 313 55.40 -21.25 -5.05
CA SER A 313 56.75 -20.78 -4.75
C SER A 313 57.56 -21.95 -4.18
N THR A 314 58.60 -22.35 -4.91
CA THR A 314 59.64 -23.29 -4.46
C THR A 314 60.39 -22.70 -3.26
N VAL A 315 60.35 -23.41 -2.12
CA VAL A 315 61.19 -23.12 -0.98
C VAL A 315 62.55 -23.77 -1.24
N GLU A 316 63.59 -22.98 -1.49
CA GLU A 316 64.97 -23.39 -1.41
C GLU A 316 65.37 -23.46 0.08
N THR A 317 65.73 -24.67 0.54
CA THR A 317 66.48 -24.93 1.79
C THR A 317 67.93 -24.65 1.53
N ALA A 318 68.51 -23.67 2.23
CA ALA A 318 69.97 -23.55 2.39
C ALA A 318 70.40 -23.95 3.80
N ALA A 319 71.50 -24.69 3.86
CA ALA A 319 72.14 -25.35 4.97
C ALA A 319 72.46 -24.49 6.18
#